data_59dd67c069f60ebbb85d501b87549bea
#
_entry.id   59dd67c069f60ebbb85d501b87549bea
#
_cell.length_a   1.000
_cell.length_b   1.000
_cell.length_c   1.000
_cell.angle_alpha   90.00
_cell.angle_beta   90.00
_cell.angle_gamma   90.00
#
_symmetry.space_group_name_H-M   'P 1'
#
loop_
_entity.id
_entity.type
_entity.pdbx_description
1 polymer ?
#
loop_
_entity_poly.entity_id
_entity_poly.type
_entity_poly.pdbx_seq_one_letter_code
_entity_poly.pdbx_strand_id
1 'polypeptide(L)'
;DTSPLPVNHVNEQALDTDLQASIETVRMWKDKHERIETLSSYRRRVSHCEKEFERSLARMRSVMTKIRNRPLAAVGEVKALVDDIVETLVSDDNVTLHLMNTKVDFDDLYFHTLNVSVVALMIGKAKGFDTQQLKELSFAALFHDIGKIKIPTAILRKQTALTVPEENYLKLHTKYGVDIVAGIDDFPDSAKKVIGQHHEM
;
A
#
# COMPACT_ATOMS: atom_id res chain seq x y z
N ASP A 1 19.01 86.95 -0.75
CA ASP A 1 19.30 85.96 -1.75
C ASP A 1 18.64 84.64 -1.28
N THR A 2 17.40 84.42 -1.70
CA THR A 2 16.62 83.25 -1.37
C THR A 2 16.46 82.39 -2.62
N SER A 3 17.50 81.62 -2.96
CA SER A 3 17.38 80.58 -3.97
C SER A 3 16.61 79.44 -3.48
N PRO A 4 15.56 78.93 -4.16
CA PRO A 4 14.82 77.71 -3.74
C PRO A 4 15.72 76.48 -3.90
N LEU A 5 15.66 75.63 -2.89
CA LEU A 5 16.31 74.30 -2.90
C LEU A 5 15.81 73.46 -4.09
N PRO A 6 16.68 72.67 -4.72
CA PRO A 6 16.27 71.83 -5.84
C PRO A 6 15.27 70.75 -5.34
N VAL A 7 14.07 70.80 -5.93
CA VAL A 7 13.08 69.69 -5.73
C VAL A 7 13.61 68.49 -6.49
N ASN A 8 14.06 67.48 -5.75
CA ASN A 8 14.37 66.19 -6.33
C ASN A 8 13.08 65.58 -6.92
N HIS A 9 12.96 65.61 -8.24
CA HIS A 9 11.92 64.86 -8.92
C HIS A 9 12.22 63.35 -8.74
N VAL A 10 11.52 62.75 -7.80
CA VAL A 10 11.51 61.29 -7.65
C VAL A 10 10.94 60.74 -8.96
N ASN A 11 11.71 59.88 -9.62
CA ASN A 11 11.28 59.26 -10.86
C ASN A 11 10.18 58.24 -10.55
N GLU A 12 8.92 58.61 -10.71
CA GLU A 12 7.74 57.77 -10.43
C GLU A 12 7.80 56.44 -11.19
N GLN A 13 8.37 56.40 -12.38
CA GLN A 13 8.54 55.13 -13.15
C GLN A 13 9.55 54.18 -12.51
N ALA A 14 10.62 54.67 -11.88
CA ALA A 14 11.58 53.84 -11.17
C ALA A 14 10.97 53.26 -9.88
N LEU A 15 10.14 54.05 -9.18
CA LEU A 15 9.43 53.59 -7.98
C LEU A 15 8.41 52.50 -8.31
N ASP A 16 7.71 52.62 -9.44
CA ASP A 16 6.70 51.63 -9.86
C ASP A 16 7.37 50.32 -10.30
N THR A 17 8.54 50.38 -10.95
CA THR A 17 9.33 49.20 -11.35
C THR A 17 9.87 48.45 -10.12
N ASP A 18 10.38 49.15 -9.12
CA ASP A 18 10.87 48.57 -7.86
C ASP A 18 9.73 47.94 -7.04
N LEU A 19 8.55 48.56 -7.03
CA LEU A 19 7.39 48.05 -6.38
C LEU A 19 6.90 46.73 -7.04
N GLN A 20 6.84 46.69 -8.37
CA GLN A 20 6.48 45.50 -9.11
C GLN A 20 7.47 44.35 -8.91
N ALA A 21 8.78 44.60 -8.94
CA ALA A 21 9.80 43.62 -8.64
C ALA A 21 9.68 43.05 -7.21
N SER A 22 9.31 43.90 -6.24
CA SER A 22 9.08 43.50 -4.87
C SER A 22 7.83 42.60 -4.73
N ILE A 23 6.75 42.92 -5.45
CA ILE A 23 5.51 42.11 -5.48
C ILE A 23 5.79 40.75 -6.11
N GLU A 24 6.51 40.68 -7.24
CA GLU A 24 6.91 39.42 -7.87
C GLU A 24 7.77 38.54 -6.94
N THR A 25 8.71 39.17 -6.25
CA THR A 25 9.59 38.49 -5.29
C THR A 25 8.75 37.88 -4.15
N VAL A 26 7.83 38.63 -3.57
CA VAL A 26 6.93 38.13 -2.51
C VAL A 26 6.05 36.97 -3.02
N ARG A 27 5.53 37.07 -4.24
CA ARG A 27 4.72 36.03 -4.88
C ARG A 27 5.54 34.75 -5.10
N MET A 28 6.76 34.88 -5.61
CA MET A 28 7.67 33.74 -5.79
C MET A 28 8.02 33.05 -4.47
N TRP A 29 8.24 33.81 -3.39
CA TRP A 29 8.49 33.24 -2.07
C TRP A 29 7.26 32.52 -1.49
N LYS A 30 6.06 33.05 -1.72
CA LYS A 30 4.81 32.40 -1.32
C LYS A 30 4.62 31.08 -2.06
N ASP A 31 4.76 31.06 -3.37
CA ASP A 31 4.67 29.85 -4.19
C ASP A 31 5.71 28.79 -3.78
N LYS A 32 6.93 29.22 -3.47
CA LYS A 32 7.99 28.34 -2.98
C LYS A 32 7.61 27.73 -1.61
N HIS A 33 7.05 28.53 -0.70
CA HIS A 33 6.61 28.05 0.62
C HIS A 33 5.49 27.01 0.49
N GLU A 34 4.48 27.27 -0.31
CA GLU A 34 3.38 26.36 -0.57
C GLU A 34 3.88 25.03 -1.16
N ARG A 35 4.83 25.07 -2.09
CA ARG A 35 5.45 23.86 -2.64
C ARG A 35 6.23 23.06 -1.58
N ILE A 36 6.98 23.75 -0.73
CA ILE A 36 7.74 23.10 0.38
C ILE A 36 6.77 22.45 1.37
N GLU A 37 5.69 23.11 1.74
CA GLU A 37 4.67 22.55 2.63
C GLU A 37 3.97 21.33 2.00
N THR A 38 3.61 21.42 0.73
CA THR A 38 3.01 20.32 -0.03
C THR A 38 3.94 19.11 -0.07
N LEU A 39 5.22 19.30 -0.42
CA LEU A 39 6.21 18.24 -0.47
C LEU A 39 6.48 17.64 0.93
N SER A 40 6.54 18.47 1.97
CA SER A 40 6.77 18.00 3.33
C SER A 40 5.57 17.20 3.86
N SER A 41 4.35 17.62 3.55
CA SER A 41 3.14 16.87 3.89
C SER A 41 3.08 15.53 3.16
N TYR A 42 3.41 15.51 1.86
CA TYR A 42 3.49 14.28 1.07
C TYR A 42 4.53 13.31 1.65
N ARG A 43 5.75 13.78 1.96
CA ARG A 43 6.79 12.94 2.59
C ARG A 43 6.35 12.35 3.92
N ARG A 44 5.65 13.13 4.76
CA ARG A 44 5.10 12.62 6.03
C ARG A 44 4.09 11.52 5.81
N ARG A 45 3.20 11.67 4.84
CA ARG A 45 2.20 10.64 4.49
C ARG A 45 2.86 9.37 3.99
N VAL A 46 3.84 9.48 3.06
CA VAL A 46 4.63 8.34 2.57
C VAL A 46 5.30 7.61 3.73
N SER A 47 6.04 8.34 4.59
CA SER A 47 6.72 7.72 5.74
C SER A 47 5.76 7.06 6.74
N HIS A 48 4.57 7.62 6.91
CA HIS A 48 3.53 6.99 7.73
C HIS A 48 3.06 5.67 7.13
N CYS A 49 2.73 5.66 5.84
CA CYS A 49 2.29 4.44 5.16
C CYS A 49 3.38 3.37 5.07
N GLU A 50 4.65 3.74 4.87
CA GLU A 50 5.77 2.79 4.94
C GLU A 50 5.81 2.07 6.28
N LYS A 51 5.69 2.80 7.39
CA LYS A 51 5.65 2.21 8.73
C LYS A 51 4.44 1.30 8.95
N GLU A 52 3.27 1.71 8.48
CA GLU A 52 2.06 0.87 8.59
C GLU A 52 2.17 -0.39 7.73
N PHE A 53 2.79 -0.30 6.55
CA PHE A 53 3.07 -1.45 5.70
C PHE A 53 4.04 -2.43 6.38
N GLU A 54 5.14 -1.94 6.96
CA GLU A 54 6.09 -2.77 7.72
C GLU A 54 5.42 -3.46 8.92
N ARG A 55 4.54 -2.75 9.65
CA ARG A 55 3.74 -3.32 10.73
C ARG A 55 2.80 -4.40 10.22
N SER A 56 2.12 -4.15 9.10
CA SER A 56 1.22 -5.11 8.47
C SER A 56 1.96 -6.37 8.04
N LEU A 57 3.18 -6.21 7.49
CA LEU A 57 4.05 -7.34 7.12
C LEU A 57 4.48 -8.16 8.33
N ALA A 58 4.86 -7.52 9.43
CA ALA A 58 5.22 -8.21 10.67
C ALA A 58 4.02 -8.97 11.27
N ARG A 59 2.82 -8.36 11.24
CA ARG A 59 1.57 -9.01 11.68
C ARG A 59 1.22 -10.20 10.79
N MET A 60 1.35 -10.06 9.47
CA MET A 60 1.08 -11.15 8.53
C MET A 60 2.01 -12.36 8.76
N ARG A 61 3.31 -12.12 9.00
CA ARG A 61 4.26 -13.18 9.40
C ARG A 61 3.83 -13.88 10.69
N SER A 62 3.39 -13.12 11.69
CA SER A 62 2.87 -13.67 12.96
C SER A 62 1.65 -14.54 12.74
N VAL A 63 0.69 -14.07 11.95
CA VAL A 63 -0.53 -14.81 11.60
C VAL A 63 -0.19 -16.12 10.91
N MET A 64 0.66 -16.10 9.89
CA MET A 64 1.03 -17.29 9.13
C MET A 64 1.77 -18.34 9.99
N THR A 65 2.51 -17.90 10.98
CA THR A 65 3.14 -18.81 11.95
C THR A 65 2.11 -19.44 12.88
N LYS A 66 1.09 -18.68 13.28
CA LYS A 66 0.04 -19.13 14.21
C LYS A 66 -1.03 -19.99 13.55
N ILE A 67 -1.31 -19.80 12.26
CA ILE A 67 -2.47 -20.41 11.60
C ILE A 67 -2.46 -21.94 11.68
N ARG A 68 -1.28 -22.53 11.71
CA ARG A 68 -1.12 -23.99 11.85
C ARG A 68 -1.52 -24.51 13.24
N ASN A 69 -1.22 -23.76 14.30
CA ASN A 69 -1.35 -24.21 15.69
C ASN A 69 -2.48 -23.54 16.45
N ARG A 70 -2.89 -22.33 16.04
CA ARG A 70 -3.93 -21.51 16.69
C ARG A 70 -4.78 -20.79 15.64
N PRO A 71 -5.55 -21.53 14.82
CA PRO A 71 -6.23 -20.95 13.66
C PRO A 71 -7.24 -19.85 14.02
N LEU A 72 -8.02 -20.02 15.08
CA LEU A 72 -9.01 -19.01 15.51
C LEU A 72 -8.35 -17.69 15.93
N ALA A 73 -7.25 -17.77 16.69
CA ALA A 73 -6.50 -16.57 17.07
C ALA A 73 -5.87 -15.88 15.84
N ALA A 74 -5.37 -16.67 14.89
CA ALA A 74 -4.81 -16.15 13.64
C ALA A 74 -5.87 -15.40 12.81
N VAL A 75 -7.07 -15.94 12.68
CA VAL A 75 -8.19 -15.29 11.94
C VAL A 75 -8.60 -13.98 12.60
N GLY A 76 -8.69 -13.94 13.93
CA GLY A 76 -8.98 -12.68 14.64
C GLY A 76 -7.93 -11.60 14.40
N GLU A 77 -6.63 -11.99 14.40
CA GLU A 77 -5.54 -11.05 14.08
C GLU A 77 -5.60 -10.57 12.63
N VAL A 78 -6.00 -11.42 11.67
CA VAL A 78 -6.16 -11.01 10.27
C VAL A 78 -7.35 -10.08 10.09
N LYS A 79 -8.47 -10.30 10.74
CA LYS A 79 -9.62 -9.39 10.67
C LYS A 79 -9.19 -7.97 11.09
N ALA A 80 -8.47 -7.84 12.21
CA ALA A 80 -7.92 -6.56 12.64
C ALA A 80 -6.86 -5.99 11.66
N LEU A 81 -6.04 -6.85 11.05
CA LEU A 81 -5.07 -6.43 10.03
C LEU A 81 -5.79 -5.90 8.77
N VAL A 82 -6.84 -6.57 8.32
CA VAL A 82 -7.66 -6.15 7.17
C VAL A 82 -8.34 -4.81 7.45
N ASP A 83 -8.88 -4.62 8.64
CA ASP A 83 -9.50 -3.35 9.04
C ASP A 83 -8.49 -2.20 8.95
N ASP A 84 -7.29 -2.37 9.49
CA ASP A 84 -6.22 -1.38 9.44
C ASP A 84 -5.75 -1.10 8.00
N ILE A 85 -5.58 -2.14 7.17
CA ILE A 85 -5.19 -2.01 5.76
C ILE A 85 -6.25 -1.24 4.97
N VAL A 86 -7.52 -1.59 5.11
CA VAL A 86 -8.61 -0.93 4.40
C VAL A 86 -8.72 0.52 4.82
N GLU A 87 -8.64 0.83 6.11
CA GLU A 87 -8.71 2.20 6.63
C GLU A 87 -7.53 3.05 6.12
N THR A 88 -6.33 2.52 6.17
CA THR A 88 -5.10 3.24 5.76
C THR A 88 -5.05 3.45 4.25
N LEU A 89 -5.38 2.42 3.45
CA LEU A 89 -5.23 2.46 2.00
C LEU A 89 -6.41 3.11 1.29
N VAL A 90 -7.62 3.08 1.86
CA VAL A 90 -8.78 3.78 1.30
C VAL A 90 -8.60 5.30 1.41
N SER A 91 -7.78 5.79 2.34
CA SER A 91 -7.59 7.22 2.58
C SER A 91 -6.68 7.94 1.58
N ASP A 92 -5.70 7.26 0.94
CA ASP A 92 -4.72 7.93 0.04
C ASP A 92 -4.15 7.01 -1.06
N ASP A 93 -4.75 7.09 -2.27
CA ASP A 93 -4.37 6.27 -3.42
C ASP A 93 -2.93 6.52 -3.92
N ASN A 94 -2.45 7.76 -3.85
CA ASN A 94 -1.13 8.14 -4.38
C ASN A 94 0.01 7.58 -3.52
N VAL A 95 -0.20 7.50 -2.22
CA VAL A 95 0.79 6.96 -1.29
C VAL A 95 0.86 5.45 -1.40
N THR A 96 -0.27 4.80 -1.63
CA THR A 96 -0.37 3.34 -1.81
C THR A 96 0.47 2.85 -3.00
N LEU A 97 0.44 3.57 -4.13
CA LEU A 97 1.28 3.26 -5.31
C LEU A 97 2.78 3.38 -5.02
N HIS A 98 3.18 4.28 -4.11
CA HIS A 98 4.59 4.43 -3.73
C HIS A 98 5.12 3.20 -2.99
N LEU A 99 4.30 2.57 -2.15
CA LEU A 99 4.68 1.37 -1.39
C LEU A 99 5.00 0.17 -2.29
N MET A 100 4.33 0.06 -3.43
CA MET A 100 4.57 -1.03 -4.39
C MET A 100 5.94 -0.94 -5.08
N ASN A 101 6.55 0.25 -5.11
CA ASN A 101 7.87 0.47 -5.69
C ASN A 101 9.02 0.33 -4.68
N THR A 102 8.72 0.06 -3.41
CA THR A 102 9.76 -0.14 -2.39
C THR A 102 10.48 -1.45 -2.67
N LYS A 103 11.80 -1.37 -2.91
CA LYS A 103 12.65 -2.56 -3.12
C LYS A 103 12.76 -3.31 -1.80
N VAL A 104 11.97 -4.37 -1.65
CA VAL A 104 12.17 -5.37 -0.60
C VAL A 104 12.65 -6.64 -1.31
N ASP A 105 13.52 -7.41 -0.67
CA ASP A 105 14.00 -8.69 -1.21
C ASP A 105 12.80 -9.55 -1.65
N PHE A 106 12.72 -9.81 -2.95
CA PHE A 106 11.56 -10.41 -3.64
C PHE A 106 11.21 -11.84 -3.19
N ASP A 107 11.92 -12.41 -2.22
CA ASP A 107 11.79 -13.79 -1.79
C ASP A 107 10.81 -13.99 -0.61
N ASP A 108 10.08 -12.94 -0.19
CA ASP A 108 9.16 -13.01 0.93
C ASP A 108 7.71 -13.21 0.44
N LEU A 109 7.22 -14.45 0.61
CA LEU A 109 5.82 -14.83 0.34
C LEU A 109 4.82 -13.86 1.00
N TYR A 110 5.14 -13.34 2.16
CA TYR A 110 4.25 -12.44 2.92
C TYR A 110 4.20 -11.06 2.31
N PHE A 111 5.33 -10.59 1.77
CA PHE A 111 5.39 -9.34 1.02
C PHE A 111 4.57 -9.41 -0.27
N HIS A 112 4.69 -10.51 -1.02
CA HIS A 112 3.87 -10.77 -2.20
C HIS A 112 2.38 -10.73 -1.85
N THR A 113 1.97 -11.48 -0.85
CA THR A 113 0.57 -11.58 -0.40
C THR A 113 -0.01 -10.22 0.01
N LEU A 114 0.77 -9.42 0.75
CA LEU A 114 0.34 -8.08 1.15
C LEU A 114 0.21 -7.15 -0.05
N ASN A 115 1.14 -7.18 -1.00
CA ASN A 115 1.06 -6.40 -2.24
C ASN A 115 -0.16 -6.78 -3.08
N VAL A 116 -0.44 -8.07 -3.23
CA VAL A 116 -1.65 -8.53 -3.94
C VAL A 116 -2.91 -7.99 -3.27
N SER A 117 -2.97 -7.99 -1.92
CA SER A 117 -4.09 -7.41 -1.19
C SER A 117 -4.24 -5.90 -1.44
N VAL A 118 -3.13 -5.15 -1.44
CA VAL A 118 -3.13 -3.71 -1.73
C VAL A 118 -3.64 -3.42 -3.15
N VAL A 119 -3.14 -4.15 -4.16
CA VAL A 119 -3.59 -3.99 -5.55
C VAL A 119 -5.07 -4.33 -5.70
N ALA A 120 -5.50 -5.45 -5.10
CA ALA A 120 -6.90 -5.87 -5.11
C ALA A 120 -7.82 -4.78 -4.51
N LEU A 121 -7.42 -4.17 -3.39
CA LEU A 121 -8.15 -3.07 -2.77
C LEU A 121 -8.25 -1.84 -3.67
N MET A 122 -7.15 -1.46 -4.34
CA MET A 122 -7.18 -0.34 -5.29
C MET A 122 -8.15 -0.60 -6.45
N ILE A 123 -8.15 -1.83 -7.00
CA ILE A 123 -9.07 -2.23 -8.05
C ILE A 123 -10.51 -2.24 -7.52
N GLY A 124 -10.76 -2.80 -6.36
CA GLY A 124 -12.08 -2.84 -5.72
C GLY A 124 -12.64 -1.42 -5.48
N LYS A 125 -11.82 -0.52 -4.96
CA LYS A 125 -12.16 0.89 -4.78
C LYS A 125 -12.50 1.57 -6.10
N ALA A 126 -11.69 1.38 -7.14
CA ALA A 126 -11.95 1.89 -8.49
C ALA A 126 -13.23 1.33 -9.12
N LYS A 127 -13.65 0.14 -8.71
CA LYS A 127 -14.91 -0.51 -9.11
C LYS A 127 -16.11 -0.06 -8.26
N GLY A 128 -15.91 0.76 -7.25
CA GLY A 128 -16.98 1.26 -6.37
C GLY A 128 -17.43 0.26 -5.31
N PHE A 129 -16.55 -0.68 -4.91
CA PHE A 129 -16.87 -1.62 -3.82
C PHE A 129 -17.05 -0.85 -2.50
N ASP A 130 -18.04 -1.26 -1.72
CA ASP A 130 -18.23 -0.75 -0.37
C ASP A 130 -17.18 -1.27 0.60
N THR A 131 -17.15 -0.72 1.81
CA THR A 131 -16.15 -1.07 2.84
C THR A 131 -16.18 -2.55 3.19
N GLN A 132 -17.34 -3.18 3.23
CA GLN A 132 -17.47 -4.61 3.55
C GLN A 132 -16.89 -5.47 2.42
N GLN A 133 -17.21 -5.14 1.18
CA GLN A 133 -16.66 -5.81 0.00
C GLN A 133 -15.14 -5.65 -0.09
N LEU A 134 -14.61 -4.48 0.25
CA LEU A 134 -13.16 -4.24 0.31
C LEU A 134 -12.48 -5.09 1.39
N LYS A 135 -13.10 -5.23 2.56
CA LYS A 135 -12.59 -6.11 3.63
C LYS A 135 -12.56 -7.57 3.20
N GLU A 136 -13.64 -8.07 2.59
CA GLU A 136 -13.70 -9.45 2.08
C GLU A 136 -12.67 -9.69 0.97
N LEU A 137 -12.51 -8.76 0.05
CA LEU A 137 -11.52 -8.82 -1.01
C LEU A 137 -10.08 -8.84 -0.46
N SER A 138 -9.78 -7.96 0.50
CA SER A 138 -8.49 -7.92 1.17
C SER A 138 -8.20 -9.23 1.90
N PHE A 139 -9.19 -9.75 2.64
CA PHE A 139 -9.07 -11.01 3.35
C PHE A 139 -8.79 -12.17 2.39
N ALA A 140 -9.53 -12.27 1.29
CA ALA A 140 -9.33 -13.27 0.25
C ALA A 140 -7.92 -13.17 -0.37
N ALA A 141 -7.48 -11.96 -0.69
CA ALA A 141 -6.17 -11.70 -1.26
C ALA A 141 -5.03 -12.05 -0.29
N LEU A 142 -5.19 -11.80 1.02
CA LEU A 142 -4.18 -12.17 2.03
C LEU A 142 -4.02 -13.68 2.20
N PHE A 143 -5.06 -14.46 1.90
CA PHE A 143 -5.03 -15.92 2.10
C PHE A 143 -4.98 -16.74 0.81
N HIS A 144 -5.05 -16.12 -0.39
CA HIS A 144 -5.14 -16.88 -1.63
C HIS A 144 -4.05 -17.96 -1.76
N ASP A 145 -2.87 -17.67 -1.30
CA ASP A 145 -1.66 -18.52 -1.40
C ASP A 145 -1.33 -19.29 -0.10
N ILE A 146 -2.22 -19.32 0.90
CA ILE A 146 -1.96 -19.94 2.22
C ILE A 146 -1.50 -21.40 2.10
N GLY A 147 -1.97 -22.13 1.10
CA GLY A 147 -1.60 -23.53 0.88
C GLY A 147 -0.14 -23.74 0.51
N LYS A 148 0.58 -22.69 0.07
CA LYS A 148 2.03 -22.76 -0.21
C LYS A 148 2.85 -23.16 1.01
N ILE A 149 2.32 -22.98 2.23
CA ILE A 149 2.99 -23.48 3.46
C ILE A 149 3.14 -24.99 3.52
N LYS A 150 2.36 -25.75 2.72
CA LYS A 150 2.48 -27.20 2.58
C LYS A 150 3.35 -27.64 1.39
N ILE A 151 3.78 -26.71 0.56
CA ILE A 151 4.65 -27.01 -0.59
C ILE A 151 6.10 -27.06 -0.12
N PRO A 152 6.90 -28.06 -0.54
CA PRO A 152 8.30 -28.14 -0.19
C PRO A 152 9.07 -26.90 -0.63
N THR A 153 9.92 -26.38 0.26
CA THR A 153 10.74 -25.19 0.01
C THR A 153 11.65 -25.38 -1.21
N ALA A 154 12.10 -26.62 -1.48
CA ALA A 154 12.90 -26.94 -2.67
C ALA A 154 12.16 -26.63 -3.99
N ILE A 155 10.84 -26.78 -4.03
CA ILE A 155 10.00 -26.41 -5.18
C ILE A 155 9.78 -24.89 -5.21
N LEU A 156 9.42 -24.29 -4.07
CA LEU A 156 9.11 -22.86 -4.00
C LEU A 156 10.30 -21.95 -4.31
N ARG A 157 11.52 -22.37 -3.96
CA ARG A 157 12.76 -21.59 -4.14
C ARG A 157 13.64 -22.08 -5.29
N LYS A 158 13.09 -22.93 -6.16
CA LYS A 158 13.85 -23.44 -7.30
C LYS A 158 14.20 -22.32 -8.27
N GLN A 159 15.47 -22.13 -8.55
CA GLN A 159 15.99 -21.10 -9.46
C GLN A 159 15.90 -21.50 -10.95
N THR A 160 15.68 -22.78 -11.24
CA THR A 160 15.49 -23.31 -12.59
C THR A 160 14.01 -23.56 -12.86
N ALA A 161 13.65 -23.76 -14.13
CA ALA A 161 12.28 -24.13 -14.49
C ALA A 161 11.81 -25.36 -13.69
N LEU A 162 10.56 -25.35 -13.27
CA LEU A 162 9.93 -26.49 -12.64
C LEU A 162 9.73 -27.59 -13.67
N THR A 163 9.90 -28.84 -13.26
CA THR A 163 9.47 -30.00 -14.03
C THR A 163 7.95 -30.15 -13.98
N VAL A 164 7.37 -30.86 -14.93
CA VAL A 164 5.91 -31.11 -14.96
C VAL A 164 5.36 -31.69 -13.64
N PRO A 165 6.03 -32.69 -13.00
CA PRO A 165 5.61 -33.17 -11.67
C PRO A 165 5.67 -32.09 -10.59
N GLU A 166 6.70 -31.24 -10.58
CA GLU A 166 6.83 -30.15 -9.61
C GLU A 166 5.76 -29.07 -9.81
N GLU A 167 5.43 -28.72 -11.06
CA GLU A 167 4.31 -27.82 -11.37
C GLU A 167 2.98 -28.37 -10.90
N ASN A 168 2.73 -29.65 -11.18
CA ASN A 168 1.52 -30.32 -10.73
C ASN A 168 1.42 -30.35 -9.20
N TYR A 169 2.57 -30.54 -8.52
CA TYR A 169 2.61 -30.47 -7.06
C TYR A 169 2.37 -29.05 -6.56
N LEU A 170 2.95 -28.04 -7.20
CA LEU A 170 2.72 -26.64 -6.85
C LEU A 170 1.23 -26.24 -7.01
N LYS A 171 0.55 -26.72 -8.05
CA LYS A 171 -0.90 -26.47 -8.26
C LYS A 171 -1.77 -26.96 -7.11
N LEU A 172 -1.32 -27.93 -6.31
CA LEU A 172 -2.05 -28.42 -5.14
C LEU A 172 -2.16 -27.38 -4.01
N HIS A 173 -1.43 -26.26 -4.07
CA HIS A 173 -1.53 -25.24 -3.02
C HIS A 173 -2.96 -24.67 -2.88
N THR A 174 -3.74 -24.60 -3.95
CA THR A 174 -5.15 -24.17 -3.88
C THR A 174 -5.98 -25.13 -3.03
N LYS A 175 -5.85 -26.43 -3.27
CA LYS A 175 -6.50 -27.46 -2.48
C LYS A 175 -6.01 -27.45 -1.03
N TYR A 176 -4.70 -27.41 -0.81
CA TYR A 176 -4.12 -27.33 0.53
C TYR A 176 -4.56 -26.09 1.28
N GLY A 177 -4.74 -24.97 0.57
CA GLY A 177 -5.26 -23.73 1.13
C GLY A 177 -6.69 -23.92 1.65
N VAL A 178 -7.57 -24.48 0.82
CA VAL A 178 -8.96 -24.80 1.23
C VAL A 178 -8.98 -25.74 2.43
N ASP A 179 -8.16 -26.81 2.42
CA ASP A 179 -8.09 -27.78 3.52
C ASP A 179 -7.61 -27.12 4.85
N ILE A 180 -6.71 -26.14 4.77
CA ILE A 180 -6.22 -25.42 5.96
C ILE A 180 -7.33 -24.58 6.58
N VAL A 181 -8.14 -23.92 5.76
CA VAL A 181 -9.18 -22.98 6.24
C VAL A 181 -10.54 -23.64 6.47
N ALA A 182 -10.75 -24.87 5.98
CA ALA A 182 -12.02 -25.57 6.08
C ALA A 182 -12.49 -25.81 7.54
N GLY A 183 -11.55 -25.97 8.47
CA GLY A 183 -11.84 -26.16 9.90
C GLY A 183 -11.96 -24.86 10.71
N ILE A 184 -12.04 -23.69 10.05
CA ILE A 184 -12.10 -22.40 10.73
C ILE A 184 -13.51 -21.83 10.55
N ASP A 185 -14.34 -21.88 11.60
CA ASP A 185 -15.77 -21.51 11.54
C ASP A 185 -16.01 -20.07 11.08
N ASP A 186 -15.19 -19.15 11.53
CA ASP A 186 -15.31 -17.70 11.21
C ASP A 186 -14.60 -17.28 9.91
N PHE A 187 -14.10 -18.23 9.11
CA PHE A 187 -13.43 -17.91 7.87
C PHE A 187 -14.44 -17.56 6.77
N PRO A 188 -14.33 -16.38 6.10
CA PRO A 188 -15.31 -15.96 5.09
C PRO A 188 -15.41 -16.94 3.92
N ASP A 189 -16.64 -17.32 3.53
CA ASP A 189 -16.86 -18.25 2.41
C ASP A 189 -16.43 -17.68 1.06
N SER A 190 -16.53 -16.35 0.88
CA SER A 190 -15.99 -15.65 -0.28
C SER A 190 -14.48 -15.87 -0.42
N ALA A 191 -13.73 -15.79 0.68
CA ALA A 191 -12.30 -16.04 0.71
C ALA A 191 -11.95 -17.52 0.45
N LYS A 192 -12.73 -18.48 0.98
CA LYS A 192 -12.55 -19.92 0.67
C LYS A 192 -12.66 -20.19 -0.83
N LYS A 193 -13.64 -19.58 -1.51
CA LYS A 193 -13.80 -19.70 -2.96
C LYS A 193 -12.59 -19.16 -3.71
N VAL A 194 -12.10 -17.95 -3.34
CA VAL A 194 -10.92 -17.37 -3.96
C VAL A 194 -9.70 -18.27 -3.77
N ILE A 195 -9.45 -18.80 -2.57
CA ILE A 195 -8.33 -19.73 -2.30
C ILE A 195 -8.38 -20.93 -3.25
N GLY A 196 -9.57 -21.50 -3.46
CA GLY A 196 -9.72 -22.67 -4.32
C GLY A 196 -9.61 -22.39 -5.83
N GLN A 197 -9.97 -21.19 -6.27
CA GLN A 197 -10.24 -20.87 -7.67
C GLN A 197 -9.38 -19.77 -8.29
N HIS A 198 -8.43 -19.16 -7.54
CA HIS A 198 -7.68 -18.00 -8.05
C HIS A 198 -6.75 -18.31 -9.24
N HIS A 199 -6.58 -19.58 -9.62
CA HIS A 199 -5.90 -20.02 -10.83
C HIS A 199 -6.85 -20.56 -11.92
N GLU A 200 -8.16 -20.55 -11.68
CA GLU A 200 -9.14 -20.91 -12.71
C GLU A 200 -9.41 -19.71 -13.62
N MET A 201 -9.41 -19.94 -14.93
CA MET A 201 -9.73 -18.93 -15.96
C MET A 201 -11.16 -19.11 -16.45
#